data_e96d5c6ecdcbbe02caaabb591e2736bf
#
_entry.id   e96d5c6ecdcbbe02caaabb591e2736bf
#
_cell.length_a   1.000
_cell.length_b   1.000
_cell.length_c   1.000
_cell.angle_alpha   90.00
_cell.angle_beta   90.00
_cell.angle_gamma   90.00
#
_symmetry.space_group_name_H-M   'P 1'
#
loop_
_entity.id
_entity.type
_entity.pdbx_description
1 polymer ?
#
loop_
_entity_poly.entity_id
_entity_poly.type
_entity_poly.pdbx_seq_one_letter_code
_entity_poly.pdbx_strand_id
1 'polypeptide(L)'
;MKVLITGGAGFIGSHLAERLSKKNEVIVLDNFSTGRKKNLKNIKRLKIIECDISKKGNWEKYFKNVKCVFHLAALADVVPSINFPNDYYNSNVTGTFNVMQACRKYKIKKLIYSASSSCYGIPKEYPTTETEKIDTHYPYALTKYLGEQICCIGENYIP
;
A
#
# COMPACT_ATOMS: atom_id res chain seq x y z
N MET A 1 13.91 -14.14 4.75
CA MET A 1 12.58 -14.31 4.13
C MET A 1 12.50 -13.48 2.85
N LYS A 2 11.51 -13.75 2.00
CA LYS A 2 11.18 -12.90 0.86
C LYS A 2 10.01 -11.98 1.24
N VAL A 3 10.19 -10.68 1.10
CA VAL A 3 9.24 -9.64 1.49
C VAL A 3 8.95 -8.76 0.28
N LEU A 4 7.71 -8.30 0.13
CA LEU A 4 7.31 -7.42 -0.94
C LEU A 4 6.76 -6.11 -0.34
N ILE A 5 7.16 -4.98 -0.92
CA ILE A 5 6.72 -3.64 -0.53
C ILE A 5 6.15 -2.96 -1.77
N THR A 6 4.89 -2.58 -1.75
CA THR A 6 4.34 -1.66 -2.75
C THR A 6 4.51 -0.23 -2.27
N GLY A 7 4.78 0.71 -3.17
CA GLY A 7 5.10 2.09 -2.80
C GLY A 7 6.48 2.23 -2.11
N GLY A 8 7.40 1.29 -2.43
CA GLY A 8 8.68 1.23 -1.75
C GLY A 8 9.67 2.34 -2.12
N ALA A 9 9.41 3.15 -3.14
CA ALA A 9 10.22 4.32 -3.49
C ALA A 9 9.77 5.61 -2.80
N GLY A 10 8.64 5.57 -2.06
CA GLY A 10 8.18 6.66 -1.21
C GLY A 10 9.02 6.81 0.06
N PHE A 11 8.69 7.80 0.90
CA PHE A 11 9.43 8.09 2.12
C PHE A 11 9.43 6.88 3.09
N ILE A 12 8.25 6.45 3.54
CA ILE A 12 8.13 5.32 4.47
C ILE A 12 8.65 4.03 3.84
N GLY A 13 8.26 3.76 2.58
CA GLY A 13 8.59 2.52 1.88
C GLY A 13 10.10 2.32 1.70
N SER A 14 10.85 3.38 1.40
CA SER A 14 12.30 3.29 1.20
C SER A 14 13.06 3.01 2.49
N HIS A 15 12.68 3.63 3.60
CA HIS A 15 13.26 3.33 4.92
C HIS A 15 12.94 1.90 5.38
N LEU A 16 11.72 1.44 5.12
CA LEU A 16 11.33 0.07 5.40
C LEU A 16 12.13 -0.93 4.53
N ALA A 17 12.27 -0.64 3.23
CA ALA A 17 13.06 -1.45 2.31
C ALA A 17 14.51 -1.55 2.76
N GLU A 18 15.13 -0.44 3.15
CA GLU A 18 16.50 -0.41 3.69
C GLU A 18 16.63 -1.27 4.94
N ARG A 19 15.72 -1.13 5.88
CA ARG A 19 15.77 -1.89 7.14
C ARG A 19 15.60 -3.38 6.91
N LEU A 20 14.62 -3.77 6.10
CA LEU A 20 14.30 -5.17 5.84
C LEU A 20 15.35 -5.87 4.97
N SER A 21 15.97 -5.17 4.02
CA SER A 21 16.99 -5.73 3.12
C SER A 21 18.25 -6.22 3.84
N LYS A 22 18.50 -5.76 5.06
CA LYS A 22 19.64 -6.23 5.88
C LYS A 22 19.56 -7.73 6.16
N LYS A 23 18.35 -8.29 6.30
CA LYS A 23 18.13 -9.70 6.67
C LYS A 23 17.22 -10.47 5.71
N ASN A 24 16.63 -9.81 4.72
CA ASN A 24 15.64 -10.40 3.83
C ASN A 24 15.96 -10.09 2.36
N GLU A 25 15.39 -10.89 1.45
CA GLU A 25 15.24 -10.53 0.05
C GLU A 25 14.02 -9.61 -0.06
N VAL A 26 14.20 -8.39 -0.54
CA VAL A 26 13.14 -7.39 -0.64
C VAL A 26 12.82 -7.10 -2.10
N ILE A 27 11.53 -7.15 -2.44
CA ILE A 27 11.00 -6.71 -3.73
C ILE A 27 10.21 -5.43 -3.49
N VAL A 28 10.49 -4.42 -4.28
CA VAL A 28 9.74 -3.16 -4.33
C VAL A 28 8.94 -3.10 -5.62
N LEU A 29 7.64 -2.83 -5.51
CA LEU A 29 6.76 -2.44 -6.61
C LEU A 29 6.43 -0.95 -6.47
N ASP A 30 6.73 -0.15 -7.50
CA ASP A 30 6.46 1.29 -7.48
C ASP A 30 6.30 1.81 -8.92
N ASN A 31 5.38 2.75 -9.15
CA ASN A 31 5.20 3.39 -10.46
C ASN A 31 5.97 4.71 -10.58
N PHE A 32 6.63 5.13 -9.51
CA PHE A 32 7.41 6.37 -9.39
C PHE A 32 6.61 7.66 -9.66
N SER A 33 5.29 7.62 -9.54
CA SER A 33 4.47 8.83 -9.69
C SER A 33 4.78 9.89 -8.63
N THR A 34 5.02 9.46 -7.38
CA THR A 34 5.44 10.30 -6.27
C THR A 34 6.74 9.81 -5.63
N GLY A 35 7.02 8.52 -5.70
CA GLY A 35 8.25 7.90 -5.24
C GLY A 35 9.46 8.29 -6.10
N ARG A 36 10.65 8.21 -5.52
CA ARG A 36 11.89 8.61 -6.21
C ARG A 36 12.90 7.46 -6.25
N LYS A 37 13.40 7.13 -7.44
CA LYS A 37 14.44 6.08 -7.63
C LYS A 37 15.67 6.31 -6.76
N LYS A 38 16.04 7.57 -6.48
CA LYS A 38 17.17 7.93 -5.62
C LYS A 38 17.04 7.40 -4.20
N ASN A 39 15.81 7.25 -3.67
CA ASN A 39 15.58 6.74 -2.32
C ASN A 39 15.99 5.27 -2.15
N LEU A 40 16.11 4.54 -3.27
CA LEU A 40 16.45 3.11 -3.29
C LEU A 40 17.90 2.81 -3.74
N LYS A 41 18.66 3.85 -4.17
CA LYS A 41 19.93 3.67 -4.89
C LYS A 41 21.00 2.86 -4.16
N ASN A 42 21.07 2.96 -2.84
CA ASN A 42 22.14 2.36 -2.04
C ASN A 42 21.70 1.12 -1.24
N ILE A 43 20.50 0.62 -1.50
CA ILE A 43 19.96 -0.53 -0.77
C ILE A 43 20.40 -1.83 -1.42
N LYS A 44 21.19 -2.63 -0.70
CA LYS A 44 21.62 -3.96 -1.16
C LYS A 44 20.47 -4.97 -1.04
N ARG A 45 20.52 -6.06 -1.84
CA ARG A 45 19.52 -7.16 -1.84
C ARG A 45 18.09 -6.70 -2.13
N LEU A 46 17.95 -5.67 -2.96
CA LEU A 46 16.69 -5.08 -3.35
C LEU A 46 16.42 -5.38 -4.83
N LYS A 47 15.22 -5.87 -5.14
CA LYS A 47 14.71 -5.99 -6.49
C LYS A 47 13.64 -4.93 -6.71
N ILE A 48 13.86 -4.03 -7.65
CA ILE A 48 12.93 -2.94 -7.97
C ILE A 48 12.19 -3.30 -9.25
N ILE A 49 10.87 -3.20 -9.21
CA ILE A 49 9.98 -3.44 -10.35
C ILE A 49 9.16 -2.17 -10.54
N GLU A 50 9.34 -1.52 -11.67
CA GLU A 50 8.51 -0.40 -12.07
C GLU A 50 7.18 -0.91 -12.61
N CYS A 51 6.09 -0.62 -11.92
CA CYS A 51 4.75 -1.03 -12.30
C CYS A 51 3.67 -0.23 -11.60
N ASP A 52 2.51 -0.14 -12.24
CA ASP A 52 1.30 0.44 -11.69
C ASP A 52 0.37 -0.69 -11.24
N ILE A 53 0.17 -0.79 -9.92
CA ILE A 53 -0.67 -1.83 -9.31
C ILE A 53 -2.17 -1.61 -9.57
N SER A 54 -2.59 -0.42 -9.98
CA SER A 54 -3.98 -0.17 -10.39
C SER A 54 -4.33 -0.87 -11.69
N LYS A 55 -3.32 -1.27 -12.47
CA LYS A 55 -3.45 -1.97 -13.74
C LYS A 55 -3.10 -3.44 -13.59
N LYS A 56 -3.87 -4.31 -14.22
CA LYS A 56 -3.50 -5.74 -14.34
C LYS A 56 -2.18 -5.86 -15.10
N GLY A 57 -1.32 -6.78 -14.67
CA GLY A 57 -0.04 -6.96 -15.34
C GLY A 57 0.84 -8.05 -14.75
N ASN A 58 1.98 -8.26 -15.40
CA ASN A 58 2.96 -9.29 -15.00
C ASN A 58 3.63 -9.03 -13.65
N TRP A 59 3.35 -7.93 -12.97
CA TRP A 59 3.89 -7.66 -11.64
C TRP A 59 3.36 -8.63 -10.58
N GLU A 60 2.18 -9.20 -10.75
CA GLU A 60 1.61 -10.18 -9.83
C GLU A 60 2.54 -11.39 -9.59
N LYS A 61 3.32 -11.81 -10.59
CA LYS A 61 4.25 -12.94 -10.47
C LYS A 61 5.30 -12.78 -9.37
N TYR A 62 5.59 -11.54 -8.98
CA TYR A 62 6.57 -11.26 -7.93
C TYR A 62 6.08 -11.58 -6.52
N PHE A 63 4.78 -11.87 -6.34
CA PHE A 63 4.20 -12.38 -5.09
C PHE A 63 4.57 -13.84 -4.83
N LYS A 64 5.04 -14.58 -5.84
CA LYS A 64 5.44 -15.99 -5.67
C LYS A 64 6.52 -16.14 -4.61
N ASN A 65 6.24 -17.02 -3.60
CA ASN A 65 7.12 -17.30 -2.46
C ASN A 65 7.36 -16.13 -1.50
N VAL A 66 6.60 -15.03 -1.61
CA VAL A 66 6.62 -13.94 -0.64
C VAL A 66 5.95 -14.40 0.65
N LYS A 67 6.52 -14.04 1.80
CA LYS A 67 5.99 -14.40 3.13
C LYS A 67 5.19 -13.26 3.77
N CYS A 68 5.54 -12.02 3.44
CA CYS A 68 4.89 -10.83 3.96
C CYS A 68 4.84 -9.73 2.89
N VAL A 69 3.71 -9.07 2.79
CA VAL A 69 3.49 -7.90 1.91
C VAL A 69 3.26 -6.68 2.78
N PHE A 70 4.00 -5.61 2.53
CA PHE A 70 3.74 -4.27 3.06
C PHE A 70 3.14 -3.44 1.94
N HIS A 71 1.87 -3.10 2.09
CA HIS A 71 1.14 -2.34 1.10
C HIS A 71 1.09 -0.86 1.49
N LEU A 72 2.02 -0.08 0.92
CA LEU A 72 2.21 1.35 1.19
C LEU A 72 1.91 2.23 -0.05
N ALA A 73 1.72 1.62 -1.22
CA ALA A 73 1.40 2.34 -2.43
C ALA A 73 0.03 3.02 -2.31
N ALA A 74 0.02 4.33 -2.38
CA ALA A 74 -1.18 5.16 -2.36
C ALA A 74 -0.84 6.58 -2.84
N LEU A 75 -1.84 7.31 -3.33
CA LEU A 75 -1.80 8.76 -3.39
C LEU A 75 -2.30 9.30 -2.05
N ALA A 76 -1.58 10.26 -1.44
CA ALA A 76 -1.75 10.61 -0.03
C ALA A 76 -2.18 12.07 0.23
N ASP A 77 -2.13 12.95 -0.76
CA ASP A 77 -2.43 14.37 -0.56
C ASP A 77 -3.93 14.65 -0.61
N VAL A 78 -4.43 15.48 0.32
CA VAL A 78 -5.86 15.80 0.44
C VAL A 78 -6.35 16.67 -0.72
N VAL A 79 -5.70 17.82 -0.95
CA VAL A 79 -6.15 18.79 -1.97
C VAL A 79 -6.14 18.22 -3.38
N PRO A 80 -5.08 17.54 -3.84
CA PRO A 80 -5.12 16.85 -5.14
C PRO A 80 -6.21 15.79 -5.24
N SER A 81 -6.63 15.15 -4.13
CA SER A 81 -7.71 14.16 -4.17
C SER A 81 -9.05 14.76 -4.57
N ILE A 82 -9.29 16.04 -4.23
CA ILE A 82 -10.50 16.76 -4.61
C ILE A 82 -10.47 17.09 -6.11
N ASN A 83 -9.31 17.49 -6.62
CA ASN A 83 -9.14 17.86 -8.02
C ASN A 83 -9.09 16.67 -8.97
N PHE A 84 -8.54 15.52 -8.52
CA PHE A 84 -8.31 14.33 -9.32
C PHE A 84 -8.84 13.05 -8.63
N PRO A 85 -10.12 12.97 -8.24
CA PRO A 85 -10.67 11.88 -7.44
C PRO A 85 -10.53 10.50 -8.11
N ASN A 86 -10.57 10.43 -9.45
CA ASN A 86 -10.40 9.21 -10.21
C ASN A 86 -9.00 8.59 -10.01
N ASP A 87 -7.95 9.41 -9.93
CA ASP A 87 -6.58 8.94 -9.74
C ASP A 87 -6.44 8.31 -8.35
N TYR A 88 -7.06 8.94 -7.35
CA TYR A 88 -7.09 8.43 -5.98
C TYR A 88 -7.87 7.12 -5.87
N TYR A 89 -9.04 7.04 -6.53
CA TYR A 89 -9.81 5.81 -6.56
C TYR A 89 -9.00 4.68 -7.24
N ASN A 90 -8.42 4.94 -8.40
CA ASN A 90 -7.64 3.97 -9.13
C ASN A 90 -6.42 3.50 -8.33
N SER A 91 -5.65 4.42 -7.76
CA SER A 91 -4.46 4.08 -6.98
C SER A 91 -4.82 3.35 -5.68
N ASN A 92 -5.71 3.94 -4.87
CA ASN A 92 -5.92 3.52 -3.49
C ASN A 92 -6.94 2.38 -3.35
N VAL A 93 -7.96 2.33 -4.21
CA VAL A 93 -9.01 1.31 -4.16
C VAL A 93 -8.70 0.17 -5.15
N THR A 94 -8.63 0.48 -6.45
CA THR A 94 -8.37 -0.53 -7.48
C THR A 94 -6.99 -1.17 -7.28
N GLY A 95 -5.97 -0.36 -6.98
CA GLY A 95 -4.62 -0.87 -6.67
C GLY A 95 -4.60 -1.81 -5.48
N THR A 96 -5.26 -1.44 -4.37
CA THR A 96 -5.38 -2.30 -3.18
C THR A 96 -6.12 -3.59 -3.50
N PHE A 97 -7.23 -3.53 -4.25
CA PHE A 97 -7.96 -4.71 -4.68
C PHE A 97 -7.09 -5.66 -5.50
N ASN A 98 -6.32 -5.16 -6.46
CA ASN A 98 -5.42 -5.96 -7.27
C ASN A 98 -4.31 -6.61 -6.43
N VAL A 99 -3.75 -5.89 -5.44
CA VAL A 99 -2.78 -6.44 -4.48
C VAL A 99 -3.41 -7.57 -3.67
N MET A 100 -4.64 -7.40 -3.19
CA MET A 100 -5.36 -8.45 -2.47
C MET A 100 -5.60 -9.68 -3.34
N GLN A 101 -5.97 -9.52 -4.61
CA GLN A 101 -6.11 -10.64 -5.56
C GLN A 101 -4.79 -11.38 -5.76
N ALA A 102 -3.67 -10.65 -5.85
CA ALA A 102 -2.34 -11.25 -5.92
C ALA A 102 -1.99 -12.00 -4.62
N CYS A 103 -2.30 -11.42 -3.45
CA CYS A 103 -2.12 -12.10 -2.16
C CYS A 103 -2.88 -13.41 -2.09
N ARG A 104 -4.15 -13.43 -2.51
CA ARG A 104 -4.98 -14.63 -2.58
C ARG A 104 -4.39 -15.68 -3.53
N LYS A 105 -4.07 -15.27 -4.77
CA LYS A 105 -3.52 -16.15 -5.82
C LYS A 105 -2.23 -16.86 -5.37
N TYR A 106 -1.35 -16.15 -4.67
CA TYR A 106 -0.06 -16.67 -4.22
C TYR A 106 -0.04 -17.11 -2.76
N LYS A 107 -1.21 -17.17 -2.09
CA LYS A 107 -1.39 -17.66 -0.71
C LYS A 107 -0.47 -16.93 0.27
N ILE A 108 -0.46 -15.59 0.20
CA ILE A 108 0.30 -14.74 1.11
C ILE A 108 -0.29 -14.86 2.52
N LYS A 109 0.56 -15.15 3.51
CA LYS A 109 0.10 -15.36 4.90
C LYS A 109 -0.02 -14.08 5.72
N LYS A 110 0.65 -13.00 5.30
CA LYS A 110 0.67 -11.74 6.06
C LYS A 110 0.69 -10.56 5.11
N LEU A 111 -0.30 -9.69 5.24
CA LEU A 111 -0.35 -8.39 4.60
C LEU A 111 -0.44 -7.32 5.70
N ILE A 112 0.35 -6.26 5.55
CA ILE A 112 0.32 -5.08 6.39
C ILE A 112 -0.07 -3.92 5.49
N TYR A 113 -1.25 -3.36 5.73
CA TYR A 113 -1.78 -2.22 5.00
C TYR A 113 -1.52 -0.94 5.79
N SER A 114 -1.01 0.09 5.13
CA SER A 114 -0.89 1.41 5.72
C SER A 114 -2.22 2.13 5.61
N ALA A 115 -3.02 2.10 6.66
CA ALA A 115 -4.29 2.81 6.77
C ALA A 115 -4.09 4.33 6.91
N SER A 116 -5.12 5.06 7.31
CA SER A 116 -5.03 6.50 7.52
C SER A 116 -5.99 6.98 8.59
N SER A 117 -5.50 7.80 9.52
CA SER A 117 -6.35 8.51 10.50
C SER A 117 -7.30 9.51 9.86
N SER A 118 -7.07 9.90 8.61
CA SER A 118 -7.98 10.78 7.85
C SER A 118 -9.40 10.23 7.71
N CYS A 119 -9.59 8.92 7.91
CA CYS A 119 -10.91 8.29 7.86
C CYS A 119 -11.82 8.71 9.04
N TYR A 120 -11.25 9.21 10.14
CA TYR A 120 -12.00 9.69 11.30
C TYR A 120 -12.50 11.13 11.17
N GLY A 121 -12.12 11.86 10.10
CA GLY A 121 -12.51 13.26 9.92
C GLY A 121 -11.94 14.16 11.02
N ILE A 122 -12.80 14.92 11.69
CA ILE A 122 -12.47 15.75 12.86
C ILE A 122 -12.90 14.98 14.11
N PRO A 123 -11.98 14.32 14.82
CA PRO A 123 -12.33 13.52 15.98
C PRO A 123 -12.81 14.40 17.15
N LYS A 124 -13.68 13.82 18.00
CA LYS A 124 -14.21 14.51 19.17
C LYS A 124 -13.20 14.57 20.32
N GLU A 125 -12.32 13.58 20.39
CA GLU A 125 -11.33 13.44 21.49
C GLU A 125 -9.92 13.21 20.96
N TYR A 126 -8.93 13.65 21.74
CA TYR A 126 -7.50 13.44 21.47
C TYR A 126 -6.83 12.84 22.71
N PRO A 127 -5.95 11.83 22.56
CA PRO A 127 -5.59 11.16 21.28
C PRO A 127 -6.77 10.36 20.72
N THR A 128 -6.89 10.36 19.37
CA THR A 128 -7.94 9.62 18.67
C THR A 128 -7.74 8.11 18.83
N THR A 129 -8.78 7.41 19.23
CA THR A 129 -8.77 5.95 19.39
C THR A 129 -9.32 5.25 18.15
N GLU A 130 -9.07 3.93 18.02
CA GLU A 130 -9.58 3.10 16.93
C GLU A 130 -11.11 2.91 16.96
N THR A 131 -11.76 3.29 18.06
CA THR A 131 -13.23 3.25 18.22
C THR A 131 -13.92 4.52 17.78
N GLU A 132 -13.17 5.55 17.36
CA GLU A 132 -13.75 6.79 16.86
C GLU A 132 -14.58 6.52 15.60
N LYS A 133 -15.65 7.31 15.42
CA LYS A 133 -16.55 7.18 14.27
C LYS A 133 -15.82 7.48 12.96
N ILE A 134 -16.05 6.65 11.96
CA ILE A 134 -15.60 6.92 10.59
C ILE A 134 -16.43 8.05 10.00
N ASP A 135 -15.75 9.10 9.54
CA ASP A 135 -16.36 10.31 8.97
C ASP A 135 -15.46 10.91 7.88
N THR A 136 -15.53 10.32 6.70
CA THR A 136 -14.66 10.67 5.57
C THR A 136 -15.18 11.93 4.86
N HIS A 137 -14.41 13.02 4.90
CA HIS A 137 -14.81 14.33 4.37
C HIS A 137 -14.31 14.63 2.94
N TYR A 138 -13.37 13.82 2.41
CA TYR A 138 -12.76 14.06 1.10
C TYR A 138 -12.29 12.76 0.45
N PRO A 139 -12.07 12.76 -0.89
CA PRO A 139 -11.78 11.53 -1.64
C PRO A 139 -10.57 10.74 -1.13
N TYR A 140 -9.50 11.40 -0.67
CA TYR A 140 -8.37 10.69 -0.08
C TYR A 140 -8.80 9.83 1.12
N ALA A 141 -9.50 10.43 2.09
CA ALA A 141 -9.96 9.74 3.29
C ALA A 141 -10.87 8.54 2.94
N LEU A 142 -11.85 8.78 2.05
CA LEU A 142 -12.76 7.73 1.59
C LEU A 142 -12.01 6.59 0.90
N THR A 143 -11.10 6.90 -0.02
CA THR A 143 -10.37 5.85 -0.76
C THR A 143 -9.42 5.04 0.12
N LYS A 144 -8.84 5.65 1.16
CA LYS A 144 -8.04 4.95 2.15
C LYS A 144 -8.89 4.03 3.03
N TYR A 145 -10.06 4.49 3.46
CA TYR A 145 -11.00 3.66 4.21
C TYR A 145 -11.52 2.49 3.37
N LEU A 146 -11.90 2.71 2.10
CA LEU A 146 -12.31 1.62 1.20
C LEU A 146 -11.19 0.59 1.00
N GLY A 147 -9.94 1.02 0.87
CA GLY A 147 -8.79 0.14 0.80
C GLY A 147 -8.62 -0.71 2.07
N GLU A 148 -8.83 -0.12 3.25
CA GLU A 148 -8.83 -0.83 4.53
C GLU A 148 -9.93 -1.89 4.58
N GLN A 149 -11.16 -1.53 4.18
CA GLN A 149 -12.28 -2.48 4.14
C GLN A 149 -12.02 -3.65 3.18
N ILE A 150 -11.39 -3.40 2.02
CA ILE A 150 -10.97 -4.45 1.09
C ILE A 150 -9.98 -5.41 1.77
N CYS A 151 -9.03 -4.90 2.55
CA CYS A 151 -8.07 -5.72 3.28
C CYS A 151 -8.74 -6.55 4.39
N CYS A 152 -9.62 -5.94 5.19
CA CYS A 152 -10.34 -6.61 6.28
C CYS A 152 -11.28 -7.72 5.76
N ILE A 153 -12.05 -7.44 4.69
CA ILE A 153 -12.90 -8.47 4.07
C ILE A 153 -12.04 -9.58 3.46
N GLY A 154 -10.91 -9.20 2.84
CA GLY A 154 -9.98 -10.14 2.22
C GLY A 154 -9.36 -11.12 3.21
N GLU A 155 -9.25 -10.80 4.48
CA GLU A 155 -8.74 -11.69 5.53
C GLU A 155 -9.56 -12.98 5.62
N ASN A 156 -10.88 -12.90 5.41
CA ASN A 156 -11.77 -14.07 5.41
C ASN A 156 -11.60 -14.99 4.19
N TYR A 157 -10.87 -14.56 3.16
CA TYR A 157 -10.63 -15.29 1.90
C TYR A 157 -9.17 -15.67 1.66
N ILE A 158 -8.27 -15.31 2.58
CA ILE A 158 -6.86 -15.72 2.55
C ILE A 158 -6.74 -16.94 3.48
N PRO A 159 -6.41 -18.13 2.94
CA PRO A 159 -6.29 -19.35 3.75
C PRO A 159 -5.09 -19.33 4.68
#